data_00f366ffa4e606bcf0c6e853b945e576
#
_entry.id   00f366ffa4e606bcf0c6e853b945e576
#
_cell.length_a   1.000
_cell.length_b   1.000
_cell.length_c   1.000
_cell.angle_alpha   90.00
_cell.angle_beta   90.00
_cell.angle_gamma   90.00
#
_symmetry.space_group_name_H-M   'P 1'
#
loop_
_entity.id
_entity.type
_entity.pdbx_description
1 polymer ?
#
loop_
_entity_poly.entity_id
_entity_poly.type
_entity_poly.pdbx_seq_one_letter_code
_entity_poly.pdbx_strand_id
1 'polypeptide(L)'
;CLAGYMAILSPAFVERFAGRIINIHPSLLPDLKGLDTHERAIAAGMARHGASVHLVTAELDDGPTLLQAGLALTENEDAGSLAARVLRLEHALYPFVVASLANGALTAGPDGVVWHNGPAALKDTDPAIADVLSGTVIWPATAAHSEISN
;
A
#
# COMPACT_ATOMS: atom_id res chain seq x y z
N CYS A 1 7.87 7.15 8.22
CA CYS A 1 7.47 6.88 6.84
C CYS A 1 8.69 6.41 6.06
N LEU A 2 8.63 5.23 5.47
CA LEU A 2 9.72 4.65 4.67
C LEU A 2 9.30 4.62 3.20
N ALA A 3 10.18 5.09 2.32
CA ALA A 3 10.02 5.01 0.87
C ALA A 3 11.42 4.80 0.26
N GLY A 4 11.63 3.69 -0.46
CA GLY A 4 12.94 3.34 -1.00
C GLY A 4 14.02 3.11 0.07
N TYR A 5 13.63 2.81 1.29
CA TYR A 5 14.57 2.52 2.37
C TYR A 5 15.06 1.07 2.26
N MET A 6 16.35 0.90 1.98
CA MET A 6 16.92 -0.41 1.62
C MET A 6 17.61 -1.14 2.78
N ALA A 7 17.69 -0.51 3.97
CA ALA A 7 18.28 -1.15 5.14
C ALA A 7 17.20 -1.85 5.99
N ILE A 8 17.56 -2.97 6.61
CA ILE A 8 16.69 -3.66 7.55
C ILE A 8 16.73 -2.93 8.90
N LEU A 9 15.57 -2.52 9.39
CA LEU A 9 15.44 -1.95 10.73
C LEU A 9 15.68 -3.04 11.78
N SER A 10 16.33 -2.68 12.87
CA SER A 10 16.52 -3.63 13.97
C SER A 10 15.17 -4.01 14.61
N PRO A 11 15.00 -5.26 15.07
CA PRO A 11 13.78 -5.69 15.75
C PRO A 11 13.39 -4.78 16.93
N ALA A 12 14.38 -4.37 17.72
CA ALA A 12 14.15 -3.47 18.86
C ALA A 12 13.61 -2.09 18.42
N PHE A 13 14.06 -1.57 17.26
CA PHE A 13 13.54 -0.32 16.71
C PHE A 13 12.09 -0.50 16.24
N VAL A 14 11.81 -1.59 15.51
CA VAL A 14 10.45 -1.89 15.03
C VAL A 14 9.49 -2.07 16.20
N GLU A 15 9.90 -2.79 17.24
CA GLU A 15 9.11 -2.99 18.46
C GLU A 15 8.83 -1.65 19.18
N ARG A 16 9.86 -0.81 19.32
CA ARG A 16 9.74 0.53 19.95
C ARG A 16 8.70 1.41 19.25
N PHE A 17 8.53 1.25 17.95
CA PHE A 17 7.62 2.03 17.10
C PHE A 17 6.52 1.17 16.47
N ALA A 18 6.15 0.05 17.11
CA ALA A 18 5.12 -0.84 16.60
C ALA A 18 3.81 -0.10 16.27
N GLY A 19 3.26 -0.36 15.09
CA GLY A 19 2.06 0.31 14.58
C GLY A 19 2.27 1.78 14.16
N ARG A 20 3.51 2.29 14.16
CA ARG A 20 3.82 3.70 13.88
C ARG A 20 4.83 3.89 12.74
N ILE A 21 5.24 2.81 12.09
CA ILE A 21 6.12 2.84 10.92
C ILE A 21 5.32 2.30 9.73
N ILE A 22 5.29 3.05 8.66
CA ILE A 22 4.72 2.62 7.39
C ILE A 22 5.78 2.59 6.31
N ASN A 23 5.61 1.67 5.36
CA ASN A 23 6.46 1.53 4.19
C ASN A 23 5.59 1.42 2.93
N ILE A 24 6.15 1.86 1.80
CA ILE A 24 5.59 1.56 0.48
C ILE A 24 6.46 0.49 -0.18
N HIS A 25 5.81 -0.53 -0.71
CA HIS A 25 6.45 -1.66 -1.37
C HIS A 25 5.90 -1.83 -2.79
N PRO A 26 6.74 -1.98 -3.82
CA PRO A 26 6.33 -2.01 -5.22
C PRO A 26 5.82 -3.39 -5.65
N SER A 27 4.84 -3.93 -4.93
CA SER A 27 4.05 -5.10 -5.31
C SER A 27 2.67 -5.09 -4.66
N LEU A 28 1.78 -5.96 -5.10
CA LEU A 28 0.51 -6.24 -4.43
C LEU A 28 0.75 -7.31 -3.36
N LEU A 29 1.12 -6.89 -2.15
CA LEU A 29 1.32 -7.81 -1.03
C LEU A 29 0.07 -8.67 -0.76
N PRO A 30 0.22 -9.92 -0.36
CA PRO A 30 1.46 -10.60 0.09
C PRO A 30 2.38 -11.13 -1.02
N ASP A 31 2.05 -10.91 -2.28
CA ASP A 31 2.87 -11.38 -3.39
C ASP A 31 4.16 -10.56 -3.53
N LEU A 32 5.23 -11.23 -3.97
CA LEU A 32 6.50 -10.60 -4.35
C LEU A 32 7.12 -9.73 -3.25
N LYS A 33 7.17 -10.22 -2.00
CA LYS A 33 7.97 -9.59 -0.93
C LYS A 33 9.44 -9.50 -1.33
N GLY A 34 10.17 -8.52 -0.78
CA GLY A 34 11.60 -8.30 -1.03
C GLY A 34 11.89 -7.58 -2.34
N LEU A 35 13.03 -7.87 -2.95
CA LEU A 35 13.58 -7.14 -4.08
C LEU A 35 13.08 -7.66 -5.44
N ASP A 36 13.41 -6.91 -6.51
CA ASP A 36 13.24 -7.27 -7.92
C ASP A 36 11.78 -7.62 -8.28
N THR A 37 10.84 -6.90 -7.70
CA THR A 37 9.41 -7.23 -7.80
C THR A 37 8.87 -7.11 -9.22
N HIS A 38 9.35 -6.16 -10.01
CA HIS A 38 8.92 -5.94 -11.40
C HIS A 38 9.39 -7.07 -12.32
N GLU A 39 10.67 -7.42 -12.24
CA GLU A 39 11.27 -8.53 -12.98
C GLU A 39 10.58 -9.85 -12.63
N ARG A 40 10.33 -10.07 -11.34
CA ARG A 40 9.66 -11.27 -10.84
C ARG A 40 8.20 -11.34 -11.27
N ALA A 41 7.49 -10.21 -11.31
CA ALA A 41 6.11 -10.15 -11.78
C ALA A 41 6.02 -10.54 -13.26
N ILE A 42 6.91 -10.01 -14.10
CA ILE A 42 6.99 -10.33 -15.53
C ILE A 42 7.37 -11.80 -15.74
N ALA A 43 8.42 -12.28 -15.07
CA ALA A 43 8.88 -13.65 -15.17
C ALA A 43 7.82 -14.68 -14.74
N ALA A 44 6.97 -14.32 -13.77
CA ALA A 44 5.86 -15.14 -13.31
C ALA A 44 4.60 -15.03 -14.20
N GLY A 45 4.60 -14.18 -15.23
CA GLY A 45 3.44 -13.95 -16.10
C GLY A 45 2.22 -13.43 -15.34
N MET A 46 2.44 -12.57 -14.32
CA MET A 46 1.33 -12.04 -13.52
C MET A 46 0.43 -11.15 -14.36
N ALA A 47 -0.87 -11.30 -14.20
CA ALA A 47 -1.85 -10.45 -14.89
C ALA A 47 -1.93 -9.03 -14.33
N ARG A 48 -1.57 -8.85 -13.04
CA ARG A 48 -1.63 -7.58 -12.32
C ARG A 48 -0.39 -7.40 -11.46
N HIS A 49 0.00 -6.15 -11.28
CA HIS A 49 1.06 -5.72 -10.38
C HIS A 49 0.70 -4.35 -9.78
N GLY A 50 1.51 -3.82 -8.86
CA GLY A 50 1.19 -2.53 -8.26
C GLY A 50 2.06 -2.18 -7.08
N ALA A 51 1.48 -1.42 -6.14
CA ALA A 51 2.14 -1.01 -4.92
C ALA A 51 1.25 -1.21 -3.69
N SER A 52 1.87 -1.44 -2.54
CA SER A 52 1.21 -1.59 -1.25
C SER A 52 1.81 -0.64 -0.22
N VAL A 53 0.98 0.08 0.49
CA VAL A 53 1.37 0.73 1.75
C VAL A 53 0.97 -0.18 2.90
N HIS A 54 1.92 -0.47 3.78
CA HIS A 54 1.73 -1.39 4.90
C HIS A 54 2.40 -0.90 6.18
N LEU A 55 1.97 -1.39 7.32
CA LEU A 55 2.70 -1.24 8.58
C LEU A 55 3.97 -2.09 8.54
N VAL A 56 5.04 -1.58 9.11
CA VAL A 56 6.30 -2.33 9.24
C VAL A 56 6.25 -3.17 10.50
N THR A 57 6.58 -4.45 10.33
CA THR A 57 6.75 -5.44 11.39
C THR A 57 8.18 -5.98 11.37
N ALA A 58 8.50 -6.91 12.27
CA ALA A 58 9.82 -7.56 12.27
C ALA A 58 10.05 -8.44 11.04
N GLU A 59 8.95 -8.97 10.47
CA GLU A 59 9.01 -9.78 9.26
C GLU A 59 8.99 -8.89 8.01
N LEU A 60 9.83 -9.24 7.03
CA LEU A 60 9.99 -8.45 5.80
C LEU A 60 8.69 -8.40 4.99
N ASP A 61 8.20 -7.19 4.74
CA ASP A 61 7.01 -6.88 3.94
C ASP A 61 5.77 -7.72 4.32
N ASP A 62 5.61 -8.03 5.62
CA ASP A 62 4.56 -8.91 6.15
C ASP A 62 3.57 -8.21 7.08
N GLY A 63 3.73 -6.93 7.29
CA GLY A 63 2.82 -6.17 8.15
C GLY A 63 1.47 -5.89 7.50
N PRO A 64 0.46 -5.52 8.31
CA PRO A 64 -0.88 -5.21 7.82
C PRO A 64 -0.88 -4.19 6.71
N THR A 65 -1.53 -4.53 5.59
CA THR A 65 -1.70 -3.64 4.44
C THR A 65 -2.72 -2.55 4.77
N LEU A 66 -2.34 -1.30 4.55
CA LEU A 66 -3.19 -0.13 4.75
C LEU A 66 -4.02 0.18 3.50
N LEU A 67 -3.37 0.16 2.33
CA LEU A 67 -4.00 0.38 1.04
C LEU A 67 -3.08 -0.14 -0.08
N GLN A 68 -3.69 -0.54 -1.19
CA GLN A 68 -2.96 -0.96 -2.39
C GLN A 68 -3.49 -0.23 -3.62
N ALA A 69 -2.65 -0.09 -4.63
CA ALA A 69 -3.05 0.34 -5.96
C ALA A 69 -2.46 -0.62 -7.00
N GLY A 70 -3.30 -1.07 -7.92
CA GLY A 70 -2.91 -2.09 -8.90
C GLY A 70 -3.20 -1.69 -10.34
N LEU A 71 -2.39 -2.19 -11.25
CA LEU A 71 -2.54 -2.05 -12.69
C LEU A 71 -2.40 -3.41 -13.40
N ALA A 72 -2.96 -3.53 -14.59
CA ALA A 72 -2.74 -4.69 -15.44
C ALA A 72 -1.36 -4.60 -16.11
N LEU A 73 -0.67 -5.73 -16.24
CA LEU A 73 0.51 -5.81 -17.10
C LEU A 73 0.06 -5.75 -18.55
N THR A 74 0.91 -5.14 -19.40
CA THR A 74 0.70 -5.12 -20.85
C THR A 74 1.52 -6.23 -21.51
N GLU A 75 1.09 -6.68 -22.68
CA GLU A 75 1.84 -7.68 -23.43
C GLU A 75 3.26 -7.16 -23.75
N ASN A 76 4.25 -8.01 -23.56
CA ASN A 76 5.67 -7.72 -23.80
C ASN A 76 6.22 -6.51 -23.03
N GLU A 77 5.63 -6.19 -21.89
CA GLU A 77 6.12 -5.12 -21.01
C GLU A 77 7.49 -5.49 -20.42
N ASP A 78 8.44 -4.56 -20.45
CA ASP A 78 9.72 -4.71 -19.76
C ASP A 78 9.64 -4.19 -18.31
N ALA A 79 10.59 -4.61 -17.47
CA ALA A 79 10.62 -4.27 -16.05
C ALA A 79 10.77 -2.76 -15.82
N GLY A 80 11.50 -2.03 -16.67
CA GLY A 80 11.68 -0.59 -16.54
C GLY A 80 10.38 0.17 -16.82
N SER A 81 9.64 -0.24 -17.85
CA SER A 81 8.32 0.32 -18.18
C SER A 81 7.31 0.07 -17.05
N LEU A 82 7.27 -1.18 -16.56
CA LEU A 82 6.41 -1.56 -15.44
C LEU A 82 6.76 -0.74 -14.18
N ALA A 83 8.06 -0.62 -13.84
CA ALA A 83 8.53 0.17 -12.72
C ALA A 83 8.08 1.64 -12.80
N ALA A 84 8.21 2.27 -13.98
CA ALA A 84 7.79 3.65 -14.18
C ALA A 84 6.26 3.84 -14.00
N ARG A 85 5.46 2.84 -14.37
CA ARG A 85 4.00 2.87 -14.18
C ARG A 85 3.63 2.67 -12.70
N VAL A 86 4.28 1.73 -12.01
CA VAL A 86 4.07 1.48 -10.58
C VAL A 86 4.51 2.69 -9.75
N LEU A 87 5.64 3.33 -10.09
CA LEU A 87 6.11 4.53 -9.40
C LEU A 87 5.07 5.67 -9.41
N ARG A 88 4.31 5.83 -10.50
CA ARG A 88 3.21 6.80 -10.53
C ARG A 88 2.10 6.44 -9.54
N LEU A 89 1.79 5.16 -9.37
CA LEU A 89 0.84 4.72 -8.34
C LEU A 89 1.39 5.00 -6.93
N GLU A 90 2.67 4.73 -6.70
CA GLU A 90 3.32 4.98 -5.40
C GLU A 90 3.27 6.46 -5.02
N HIS A 91 3.57 7.36 -5.97
CA HIS A 91 3.55 8.80 -5.76
C HIS A 91 2.15 9.35 -5.44
N ALA A 92 1.10 8.69 -5.85
CA ALA A 92 -0.28 9.05 -5.48
C ALA A 92 -0.73 8.33 -4.19
N LEU A 93 -0.46 7.02 -4.09
CA LEU A 93 -0.92 6.16 -3.01
C LEU A 93 -0.31 6.55 -1.66
N TYR A 94 0.99 6.79 -1.62
CA TYR A 94 1.68 7.02 -0.37
C TYR A 94 1.30 8.34 0.31
N PRO A 95 1.30 9.50 -0.37
CA PRO A 95 0.80 10.75 0.21
C PRO A 95 -0.65 10.67 0.65
N PHE A 96 -1.51 9.97 -0.11
CA PHE A 96 -2.91 9.78 0.25
C PHE A 96 -3.05 9.01 1.57
N VAL A 97 -2.31 7.92 1.75
CA VAL A 97 -2.34 7.14 3.00
C VAL A 97 -1.78 7.95 4.18
N VAL A 98 -0.66 8.67 3.98
CA VAL A 98 -0.07 9.53 5.01
C VAL A 98 -1.05 10.63 5.45
N ALA A 99 -1.69 11.31 4.50
CA ALA A 99 -2.68 12.33 4.79
C ALA A 99 -3.90 11.76 5.53
N SER A 100 -4.35 10.57 5.14
CA SER A 100 -5.48 9.88 5.76
C SER A 100 -5.18 9.44 7.20
N LEU A 101 -3.95 9.02 7.49
CA LEU A 101 -3.51 8.78 8.86
C LEU A 101 -3.44 10.08 9.69
N ALA A 102 -2.94 11.14 9.09
CA ALA A 102 -2.76 12.42 9.77
C ALA A 102 -4.10 13.10 10.13
N ASN A 103 -5.12 12.98 9.29
CA ASN A 103 -6.43 13.59 9.49
C ASN A 103 -7.46 12.65 10.17
N GLY A 104 -7.07 11.41 10.49
CA GLY A 104 -7.92 10.43 11.15
C GLY A 104 -8.93 9.72 10.23
N ALA A 105 -8.86 9.90 8.91
CA ALA A 105 -9.69 9.13 7.97
C ALA A 105 -9.29 7.65 7.93
N LEU A 106 -8.05 7.35 8.29
CA LEU A 106 -7.49 6.03 8.48
C LEU A 106 -6.92 5.90 9.88
N THR A 107 -7.26 4.82 10.57
CA THR A 107 -6.57 4.39 11.79
C THR A 107 -5.95 3.01 11.57
N ALA A 108 -4.75 2.83 12.09
CA ALA A 108 -4.01 1.58 11.96
C ALA A 108 -3.21 1.31 13.23
N GLY A 109 -3.18 0.07 13.66
CA GLY A 109 -2.50 -0.35 14.89
C GLY A 109 -2.63 -1.85 15.13
N PRO A 110 -2.31 -2.29 16.37
CA PRO A 110 -2.39 -3.70 16.74
C PRO A 110 -3.79 -4.31 16.55
N ASP A 111 -4.83 -3.49 16.69
CA ASP A 111 -6.23 -3.91 16.58
C ASP A 111 -6.73 -3.98 15.13
N GLY A 112 -5.89 -3.62 14.16
CA GLY A 112 -6.20 -3.70 12.75
C GLY A 112 -6.12 -2.37 12.00
N VAL A 113 -6.68 -2.37 10.79
CA VAL A 113 -6.72 -1.24 9.86
C VAL A 113 -8.17 -0.85 9.63
N VAL A 114 -8.52 0.40 9.91
CA VAL A 114 -9.89 0.91 9.76
C VAL A 114 -9.90 2.19 8.93
N TRP A 115 -10.57 2.13 7.80
CA TRP A 115 -10.90 3.29 6.97
C TRP A 115 -12.30 3.82 7.35
N HIS A 116 -12.36 4.99 8.00
CA HIS A 116 -13.62 5.54 8.51
C HIS A 116 -14.55 6.03 7.39
N ASN A 117 -13.98 6.55 6.29
CA ASN A 117 -14.75 7.05 5.15
C ASN A 117 -14.60 6.19 3.89
N GLY A 118 -13.79 5.13 3.92
CA GLY A 118 -13.56 4.23 2.78
C GLY A 118 -13.28 4.98 1.48
N PRO A 119 -13.91 4.56 0.36
CA PRO A 119 -13.70 5.22 -0.94
C PRO A 119 -14.10 6.69 -0.99
N ALA A 120 -14.94 7.18 -0.08
CA ALA A 120 -15.31 8.59 -0.02
C ALA A 120 -14.13 9.51 0.34
N ALA A 121 -13.10 8.98 1.01
CA ALA A 121 -11.89 9.72 1.33
C ALA A 121 -11.15 10.25 0.09
N LEU A 122 -11.29 9.60 -1.07
CA LEU A 122 -10.70 10.07 -2.32
C LEU A 122 -11.32 11.39 -2.82
N LYS A 123 -12.56 11.71 -2.44
CA LYS A 123 -13.26 12.91 -2.89
C LYS A 123 -12.68 14.19 -2.27
N ASP A 124 -12.07 14.05 -1.10
CA ASP A 124 -11.52 15.17 -0.32
C ASP A 124 -10.01 15.30 -0.49
N THR A 125 -9.42 14.57 -1.45
CA THR A 125 -7.98 14.62 -1.74
C THR A 125 -7.66 15.48 -2.97
N ASP A 126 -6.37 15.73 -3.20
CA ASP A 126 -5.90 16.44 -4.39
C ASP A 126 -6.44 15.78 -5.66
N PRO A 127 -7.04 16.54 -6.61
CA PRO A 127 -7.62 15.97 -7.83
C PRO A 127 -6.64 15.13 -8.65
N ALA A 128 -5.36 15.49 -8.69
CA ALA A 128 -4.35 14.73 -9.42
C ALA A 128 -4.09 13.35 -8.76
N ILE A 129 -4.10 13.30 -7.42
CA ILE A 129 -4.02 12.04 -6.67
C ILE A 129 -5.29 11.22 -6.90
N ALA A 130 -6.45 11.83 -6.79
CA ALA A 130 -7.72 11.16 -6.98
C ALA A 130 -7.86 10.54 -8.39
N ASP A 131 -7.39 11.24 -9.42
CA ASP A 131 -7.40 10.75 -10.81
C ASP A 131 -6.55 9.49 -10.97
N VAL A 132 -5.32 9.50 -10.46
CA VAL A 132 -4.41 8.32 -10.52
C VAL A 132 -4.99 7.13 -9.74
N LEU A 133 -5.58 7.36 -8.58
CA LEU A 133 -6.10 6.32 -7.70
C LEU A 133 -7.47 5.81 -8.14
N SER A 134 -8.23 6.58 -8.92
CA SER A 134 -9.55 6.18 -9.41
C SER A 134 -9.46 4.91 -10.27
N GLY A 135 -10.15 3.86 -9.85
CA GLY A 135 -10.15 2.57 -10.54
C GLY A 135 -8.90 1.70 -10.32
N THR A 136 -7.87 2.20 -9.63
CA THR A 136 -6.64 1.44 -9.34
C THR A 136 -6.55 0.98 -7.89
N VAL A 137 -7.21 1.68 -6.95
CA VAL A 137 -7.16 1.39 -5.52
C VAL A 137 -7.86 0.07 -5.19
N ILE A 138 -7.19 -0.71 -4.36
CA ILE A 138 -7.70 -1.93 -3.75
C ILE A 138 -7.81 -1.66 -2.24
N TRP A 139 -9.04 -1.52 -1.77
CA TRP A 139 -9.32 -1.30 -0.36
C TRP A 139 -9.14 -2.60 0.42
N PRO A 140 -8.53 -2.56 1.62
CA PRO A 140 -8.50 -3.72 2.49
C PRO A 140 -9.93 -4.15 2.82
N ALA A 141 -10.15 -5.45 2.98
CA ALA A 141 -11.43 -5.94 3.48
C ALA A 141 -11.67 -5.29 4.85
N THR A 142 -12.64 -4.39 4.93
CA THR A 142 -13.05 -3.82 6.20
C THR A 142 -13.53 -4.95 7.09
N ALA A 143 -12.97 -5.07 8.28
CA ALA A 143 -13.60 -5.86 9.32
C ALA A 143 -15.04 -5.33 9.43
N ALA A 144 -16.02 -6.21 9.18
CA ALA A 144 -17.41 -5.83 9.16
C ALA A 144 -17.73 -5.04 10.42
N HIS A 145 -18.29 -3.84 10.24
CA HIS A 145 -18.94 -3.16 11.35
C HIS A 145 -20.01 -4.12 11.86
N SER A 146 -19.83 -4.64 13.08
CA SER A 146 -20.92 -5.21 13.82
C SER A 146 -21.94 -4.07 14.00
N GLU A 147 -23.00 -4.12 13.23
CA GLU A 147 -24.19 -3.30 13.49
C GLU A 147 -24.58 -3.56 14.94
N ILE A 148 -24.33 -2.56 15.79
CA ILE A 148 -24.96 -2.52 17.09
C ILE A 148 -26.42 -2.13 16.80
N SER A 149 -27.24 -3.15 16.59
CA SER A 149 -28.69 -2.98 16.62
C SER A 149 -29.08 -2.65 18.05
N ASN A 150 -29.59 -1.47 18.21
CA ASN A 150 -30.36 -1.10 19.38
C ASN A 150 -31.83 -1.42 19.15
#